data_fbc07a953caf5a913e3ba76148eb0f09
#
_entry.id   fbc07a953caf5a913e3ba76148eb0f09
#
_cell.length_a   1.000
_cell.length_b   1.000
_cell.length_c   1.000
_cell.angle_alpha   90.00
_cell.angle_beta   90.00
_cell.angle_gamma   90.00
#
_symmetry.space_group_name_H-M   'P 1'
#
loop_
_entity.id
_entity.type
_entity.pdbx_description
1 polymer ?
#
loop_
_entity_poly.entity_id
_entity_poly.type
_entity_poly.pdbx_seq_one_letter_code
_entity_poly.pdbx_strand_id
1 'polypeptide(L)'
;MEFQLQEVYDEFMESRLFDSFSEKRKEEISIMSERKKFTTEQAREIGEEPGIDWKKFNVEEFRNGMNVELEHGSTDILTNVTNDDPLATAKIALAHLNEFPDYYTRLDKMEAEAKVYWESK
;
A
#
# COMPACT_ATOMS: atom_id res chain seq x y z
N MET A 1 -10.90 15.70 7.12
CA MET A 1 -9.89 14.65 6.95
C MET A 1 -10.57 13.32 6.71
N GLU A 2 -10.17 12.65 5.66
CA GLU A 2 -10.74 11.35 5.39
C GLU A 2 -10.37 10.33 6.44
N PHE A 3 -11.27 9.39 6.65
CA PHE A 3 -11.11 8.34 7.60
C PHE A 3 -10.10 7.31 7.08
N GLN A 4 -9.14 6.93 7.91
CA GLN A 4 -8.05 6.02 7.55
C GLN A 4 -8.57 4.57 7.57
N LEU A 5 -8.99 4.04 6.43
CA LEU A 5 -9.63 2.73 6.36
C LEU A 5 -8.75 1.60 6.88
N GLN A 6 -7.45 1.63 6.56
CA GLN A 6 -6.53 0.60 7.02
C GLN A 6 -6.30 0.69 8.53
N GLU A 7 -6.14 1.89 9.06
CA GLU A 7 -5.97 2.11 10.49
C GLU A 7 -7.20 1.65 11.27
N VAL A 8 -8.39 2.00 10.79
CA VAL A 8 -9.64 1.54 11.38
C VAL A 8 -9.75 0.03 11.32
N TYR A 9 -9.38 -0.57 10.18
CA TYR A 9 -9.39 -2.02 10.03
C TYR A 9 -8.48 -2.67 11.07
N ASP A 10 -7.26 -2.17 11.25
CA ASP A 10 -6.30 -2.71 12.21
C ASP A 10 -6.81 -2.59 13.64
N GLU A 11 -7.42 -1.45 13.99
CA GLU A 11 -8.04 -1.26 15.30
C GLU A 11 -9.17 -2.25 15.53
N PHE A 12 -10.03 -2.47 14.53
CA PHE A 12 -11.10 -3.44 14.65
C PHE A 12 -10.58 -4.86 14.81
N MET A 13 -9.52 -5.24 14.08
CA MET A 13 -8.95 -6.58 14.18
C MET A 13 -8.37 -6.86 15.55
N GLU A 14 -7.88 -5.83 16.24
CA GLU A 14 -7.31 -5.95 17.59
C GLU A 14 -8.34 -5.77 18.70
N SER A 15 -9.54 -5.28 18.37
CA SER A 15 -10.55 -4.94 19.38
C SER A 15 -11.53 -6.08 19.61
N ARG A 16 -12.12 -6.07 20.82
CA ARG A 16 -13.23 -6.98 21.15
C ARG A 16 -14.47 -6.65 20.32
N LEU A 17 -14.58 -5.42 19.84
CA LEU A 17 -15.69 -5.00 19.02
C LEU A 17 -15.72 -5.79 17.71
N PHE A 18 -14.55 -5.97 17.07
CA PHE A 18 -14.45 -6.78 15.86
C PHE A 18 -14.91 -8.22 16.14
N ASP A 19 -14.48 -8.80 17.26
CA ASP A 19 -14.87 -10.17 17.63
C ASP A 19 -16.38 -10.31 17.84
N SER A 20 -17.07 -9.22 18.16
CA SER A 20 -18.52 -9.23 18.34
C SER A 20 -19.30 -9.21 17.03
N PHE A 21 -18.66 -8.91 15.91
CA PHE A 21 -19.31 -8.88 14.60
C PHE A 21 -19.56 -10.29 14.09
N SER A 22 -20.61 -10.43 13.25
CA SER A 22 -20.86 -11.69 12.57
C SER A 22 -19.71 -12.01 11.60
N GLU A 23 -19.57 -13.28 11.24
CA GLU A 23 -18.54 -13.69 10.28
C GLU A 23 -18.71 -12.99 8.93
N LYS A 24 -19.96 -12.77 8.50
CA LYS A 24 -20.24 -12.03 7.28
C LYS A 24 -19.73 -10.59 7.36
N ARG A 25 -19.92 -9.91 8.50
CA ARG A 25 -19.46 -8.55 8.68
C ARG A 25 -17.95 -8.46 8.70
N LYS A 26 -17.29 -9.43 9.34
CA LYS A 26 -15.82 -9.53 9.33
C LYS A 26 -15.28 -9.68 7.91
N GLU A 27 -15.93 -10.52 7.11
CA GLU A 27 -15.55 -10.72 5.71
C GLU A 27 -15.71 -9.44 4.89
N GLU A 28 -16.82 -8.72 5.08
CA GLU A 28 -17.04 -7.43 4.40
C GLU A 28 -15.95 -6.42 4.73
N ILE A 29 -15.56 -6.32 5.99
CA ILE A 29 -14.49 -5.42 6.44
C ILE A 29 -13.17 -5.81 5.80
N SER A 30 -12.86 -7.10 5.75
CA SER A 30 -11.64 -7.62 5.12
C SER A 30 -11.61 -7.28 3.62
N ILE A 31 -12.71 -7.47 2.91
CA ILE A 31 -12.84 -7.17 1.48
C ILE A 31 -12.65 -5.67 1.24
N MET A 32 -13.24 -4.83 2.07
CA MET A 32 -13.09 -3.38 1.95
C MET A 32 -11.64 -2.94 2.10
N SER A 33 -10.91 -3.55 3.03
CA SER A 33 -9.48 -3.27 3.22
C SER A 33 -8.66 -3.68 2.01
N GLU A 34 -8.93 -4.87 1.44
CA GLU A 34 -8.22 -5.38 0.26
C GLU A 34 -8.45 -4.53 -0.98
N ARG A 35 -9.64 -3.94 -1.13
CA ARG A 35 -9.98 -3.09 -2.28
C ARG A 35 -9.12 -1.82 -2.39
N LYS A 36 -8.36 -1.47 -1.36
CA LYS A 36 -7.42 -0.36 -1.43
C LYS A 36 -6.18 -0.67 -2.25
N LYS A 37 -5.91 -1.94 -2.53
CA LYS A 37 -4.73 -2.33 -3.30
C LYS A 37 -4.99 -2.20 -4.80
N PHE A 38 -3.95 -1.77 -5.50
CA PHE A 38 -4.02 -1.64 -6.97
C PHE A 38 -3.81 -2.99 -7.63
N THR A 39 -4.56 -3.22 -8.71
CA THR A 39 -4.34 -4.35 -9.61
C THR A 39 -3.29 -3.99 -10.65
N THR A 40 -2.80 -4.99 -11.38
CA THR A 40 -1.85 -4.77 -12.48
C THR A 40 -2.43 -3.85 -13.54
N GLU A 41 -3.70 -4.04 -13.92
CA GLU A 41 -4.36 -3.21 -14.92
C GLU A 41 -4.48 -1.77 -14.47
N GLN A 42 -4.87 -1.56 -13.21
CA GLN A 42 -4.96 -0.22 -12.63
C GLN A 42 -3.60 0.47 -12.60
N ALA A 43 -2.56 -0.25 -12.18
CA ALA A 43 -1.21 0.28 -12.15
C ALA A 43 -0.73 0.68 -13.54
N ARG A 44 -1.02 -0.13 -14.53
CA ARG A 44 -0.66 0.17 -15.93
C ARG A 44 -1.35 1.43 -16.44
N GLU A 45 -2.66 1.54 -16.21
CA GLU A 45 -3.44 2.73 -16.60
C GLU A 45 -2.94 3.99 -15.91
N ILE A 46 -2.73 3.90 -14.60
CA ILE A 46 -2.28 5.05 -13.82
C ILE A 46 -0.88 5.48 -14.25
N GLY A 47 -0.01 4.53 -14.55
CA GLY A 47 1.34 4.78 -14.99
C GLY A 47 1.45 5.44 -16.36
N GLU A 48 0.40 5.39 -17.17
CA GLU A 48 0.39 6.05 -18.48
C GLU A 48 0.46 7.57 -18.35
N GLU A 49 -0.15 8.14 -17.32
CA GLU A 49 -0.16 9.59 -17.15
C GLU A 49 1.24 10.17 -16.89
N PRO A 50 2.05 9.65 -15.97
CA PRO A 50 3.44 10.09 -15.85
C PRO A 50 4.34 9.57 -16.98
N GLY A 51 3.82 8.75 -17.89
CA GLY A 51 4.57 8.30 -19.06
C GLY A 51 5.59 7.21 -18.77
N ILE A 52 5.26 6.26 -17.91
CA ILE A 52 6.18 5.18 -17.53
C ILE A 52 6.49 4.29 -18.74
N ASP A 53 7.77 4.06 -18.97
CA ASP A 53 8.25 3.14 -20.01
C ASP A 53 8.32 1.72 -19.43
N TRP A 54 7.38 0.87 -19.85
CA TRP A 54 7.32 -0.52 -19.37
C TRP A 54 8.42 -1.40 -19.92
N LYS A 55 9.23 -0.90 -20.83
CA LYS A 55 10.45 -1.58 -21.28
C LYS A 55 11.58 -1.38 -20.29
N LYS A 56 11.56 -0.23 -19.59
CA LYS A 56 12.56 0.12 -18.61
C LYS A 56 12.17 -0.39 -17.21
N PHE A 57 10.89 -0.30 -16.85
CA PHE A 57 10.39 -0.68 -15.55
C PHE A 57 9.36 -1.81 -15.67
N ASN A 58 9.44 -2.77 -14.77
CA ASN A 58 8.49 -3.88 -14.69
C ASN A 58 7.18 -3.37 -14.06
N VAL A 59 6.04 -3.67 -14.71
CA VAL A 59 4.73 -3.20 -14.24
C VAL A 59 4.37 -3.81 -12.86
N GLU A 60 4.79 -5.05 -12.59
CA GLU A 60 4.54 -5.67 -11.30
C GLU A 60 5.36 -5.02 -10.17
N GLU A 61 6.59 -4.63 -10.47
CA GLU A 61 7.40 -3.88 -9.52
C GLU A 61 6.76 -2.53 -9.22
N PHE A 62 6.25 -1.85 -10.25
CA PHE A 62 5.52 -0.59 -10.08
C PHE A 62 4.24 -0.79 -9.29
N ARG A 63 3.45 -1.83 -9.58
CA ARG A 63 2.24 -2.14 -8.84
C ARG A 63 2.55 -2.39 -7.36
N ASN A 64 3.56 -3.21 -7.09
CA ASN A 64 4.02 -3.46 -5.73
C ASN A 64 4.42 -2.14 -5.05
N GLY A 65 5.14 -1.30 -5.78
CA GLY A 65 5.53 0.02 -5.29
C GLY A 65 4.34 0.89 -4.93
N MET A 66 3.35 0.96 -5.80
CA MET A 66 2.14 1.73 -5.50
C MET A 66 1.44 1.21 -4.24
N ASN A 67 1.34 -0.11 -4.09
CA ASN A 67 0.72 -0.71 -2.92
C ASN A 67 1.53 -0.45 -1.64
N VAL A 68 2.85 -0.45 -1.73
CA VAL A 68 3.72 -0.08 -0.60
C VAL A 68 3.54 1.39 -0.25
N GLU A 69 3.49 2.28 -1.24
CA GLU A 69 3.34 3.71 -0.99
C GLU A 69 1.98 4.10 -0.43
N LEU A 70 0.99 3.22 -0.50
CA LEU A 70 -0.28 3.45 0.22
C LEU A 70 -0.07 3.54 1.73
N GLU A 71 1.03 3.03 2.25
CA GLU A 71 1.38 3.20 3.67
C GLU A 71 1.55 4.66 4.04
N HIS A 72 1.89 5.52 3.08
CA HIS A 72 2.03 6.96 3.27
C HIS A 72 0.77 7.73 2.87
N GLY A 73 -0.33 7.03 2.69
CA GLY A 73 -1.65 7.58 2.49
C GLY A 73 -2.48 7.50 3.77
N SER A 74 -3.75 7.19 3.61
CA SER A 74 -4.71 7.20 4.72
C SER A 74 -4.55 6.05 5.72
N THR A 75 -3.60 5.16 5.52
CA THR A 75 -3.33 4.05 6.45
C THR A 75 -2.90 4.55 7.83
N ASP A 76 -2.11 5.61 7.88
CA ASP A 76 -1.65 6.21 9.13
C ASP A 76 -1.81 7.72 9.05
N ILE A 77 -2.60 8.27 9.95
CA ILE A 77 -2.90 9.71 9.98
C ILE A 77 -1.65 10.56 10.18
N LEU A 78 -0.67 10.05 10.93
CA LEU A 78 0.55 10.81 11.23
C LEU A 78 1.52 10.87 10.06
N THR A 79 1.43 9.91 9.15
CA THR A 79 2.33 9.82 8.01
C THR A 79 1.62 9.96 6.67
N ASN A 80 0.35 10.37 6.69
CA ASN A 80 -0.44 10.55 5.48
C ASN A 80 0.08 11.75 4.67
N VAL A 81 0.58 11.47 3.47
CA VAL A 81 1.07 12.48 2.53
C VAL A 81 0.18 12.56 1.30
N THR A 82 -0.25 11.41 0.78
CA THR A 82 -0.93 11.32 -0.52
C THR A 82 -2.45 11.34 -0.42
N ASN A 83 -2.99 11.07 0.75
CA ASN A 83 -4.43 10.87 0.96
C ASN A 83 -5.01 9.81 0.01
N ASP A 84 -4.19 8.81 -0.33
CA ASP A 84 -4.52 7.71 -1.25
C ASP A 84 -4.77 8.17 -2.69
N ASP A 85 -4.36 9.37 -3.07
CA ASP A 85 -4.49 9.82 -4.45
C ASP A 85 -3.66 8.92 -5.37
N PRO A 86 -4.31 8.27 -6.39
CA PRO A 86 -3.60 7.32 -7.23
C PRO A 86 -2.43 7.91 -8.00
N LEU A 87 -2.59 9.12 -8.52
CA LEU A 87 -1.52 9.76 -9.31
C LEU A 87 -0.35 10.16 -8.41
N ALA A 88 -0.62 10.73 -7.24
CA ALA A 88 0.43 11.07 -6.29
C ALA A 88 1.20 9.82 -5.85
N THR A 89 0.49 8.75 -5.56
CA THR A 89 1.06 7.45 -5.20
C THR A 89 1.96 6.92 -6.32
N ALA A 90 1.48 7.00 -7.57
CA ALA A 90 2.22 6.56 -8.75
C ALA A 90 3.52 7.36 -8.94
N LYS A 91 3.47 8.67 -8.74
CA LYS A 91 4.65 9.53 -8.89
C LYS A 91 5.73 9.20 -7.86
N ILE A 92 5.33 8.89 -6.64
CA ILE A 92 6.27 8.49 -5.59
C ILE A 92 6.90 7.15 -5.95
N ALA A 93 6.09 6.17 -6.37
CA ALA A 93 6.60 4.87 -6.79
C ALA A 93 7.59 5.02 -7.95
N LEU A 94 7.24 5.83 -8.95
CA LEU A 94 8.14 6.09 -10.09
C LEU A 94 9.45 6.73 -9.63
N ALA A 95 9.40 7.67 -8.71
CA ALA A 95 10.61 8.33 -8.20
C ALA A 95 11.57 7.31 -7.59
N HIS A 96 11.05 6.34 -6.84
CA HIS A 96 11.86 5.27 -6.25
C HIS A 96 12.41 4.32 -7.31
N LEU A 97 11.60 3.96 -8.31
CA LEU A 97 12.06 3.10 -9.41
C LEU A 97 13.16 3.77 -10.24
N ASN A 98 13.15 5.11 -10.32
CA ASN A 98 14.23 5.85 -10.97
C ASN A 98 15.55 5.73 -10.20
N GLU A 99 15.51 5.47 -8.91
CA GLU A 99 16.71 5.21 -8.11
C GLU A 99 17.21 3.78 -8.35
N PHE A 100 16.30 2.80 -8.31
CA PHE A 100 16.58 1.40 -8.61
C PHE A 100 15.37 0.78 -9.28
N PRO A 101 15.50 0.14 -10.46
CA PRO A 101 14.35 -0.52 -11.10
C PRO A 101 13.72 -1.63 -10.26
N ASP A 102 14.44 -2.20 -9.30
CA ASP A 102 13.95 -3.20 -8.36
C ASP A 102 13.88 -2.68 -6.92
N TYR A 103 13.64 -1.39 -6.76
CA TYR A 103 13.63 -0.71 -5.47
C TYR A 103 12.76 -1.44 -4.43
N TYR A 104 11.56 -1.83 -4.82
CA TYR A 104 10.61 -2.43 -3.87
C TYR A 104 10.94 -3.88 -3.52
N THR A 105 11.58 -4.59 -4.40
CA THR A 105 12.14 -5.91 -4.10
C THR A 105 13.23 -5.80 -3.02
N ARG A 106 14.08 -4.78 -3.13
CA ARG A 106 15.11 -4.50 -2.13
C ARG A 106 14.51 -4.00 -0.82
N LEU A 107 13.48 -3.18 -0.90
CA LEU A 107 12.77 -2.68 0.27
C LEU A 107 12.15 -3.82 1.07
N ASP A 108 11.56 -4.80 0.40
CA ASP A 108 10.97 -5.97 1.06
C ASP A 108 12.01 -6.70 1.92
N LYS A 109 13.24 -6.80 1.45
CA LYS A 109 14.33 -7.41 2.21
C LYS A 109 14.67 -6.59 3.44
N MET A 110 14.77 -5.28 3.27
CA MET A 110 15.05 -4.36 4.38
C MET A 110 13.96 -4.43 5.45
N GLU A 111 12.71 -4.45 5.02
CA GLU A 111 11.58 -4.53 5.95
C GLU A 111 11.52 -5.85 6.70
N ALA A 112 11.91 -6.95 6.05
CA ALA A 112 12.02 -8.23 6.72
C ALA A 112 13.10 -8.18 7.82
N GLU A 113 14.22 -7.52 7.55
CA GLU A 113 15.26 -7.31 8.56
C GLU A 113 14.77 -6.42 9.70
N ALA A 114 14.02 -5.37 9.37
CA ALA A 114 13.44 -4.48 10.37
C ALA A 114 12.46 -5.22 11.28
N LYS A 115 11.67 -6.10 10.72
CA LYS A 115 10.74 -6.92 11.49
C LYS A 115 11.48 -7.80 12.50
N VAL A 116 12.54 -8.46 12.07
CA VAL A 116 13.39 -9.28 12.96
C VAL A 116 13.98 -8.41 14.07
N TYR A 117 14.46 -7.24 13.71
CA TYR A 117 15.01 -6.28 14.69
C TYR A 117 14.01 -5.98 15.80
N TRP A 118 12.78 -5.63 15.43
CA TRP A 118 11.76 -5.26 16.40
C TRP A 118 11.25 -6.44 17.22
N GLU A 119 11.18 -7.63 16.63
CA GLU A 119 10.78 -8.84 17.34
C GLU A 119 11.82 -9.26 18.41
N SER A 120 13.07 -8.86 18.25
CA SER A 120 14.14 -9.16 19.21
C SER A 120 14.19 -8.19 20.40
N LYS A 121 13.37 -7.14 20.39
CA LYS A 121 13.28 -6.15 21.46
C LYS A 121 12.05 -6.41 22.29
#